data_25bacaee1b2d804aca4ec527dccc0865
#
_entry.id   25bacaee1b2d804aca4ec527dccc0865
#
_cell.length_a   1.000
_cell.length_b   1.000
_cell.length_c   1.000
_cell.angle_alpha   90.00
_cell.angle_beta   90.00
_cell.angle_gamma   90.00
#
_symmetry.space_group_name_H-M   'P 1'
#
loop_
_entity.id
_entity.type
_entity.pdbx_description
1 polymer ?
#
loop_
_entity_poly.entity_id
_entity_poly.type
_entity_poly.pdbx_seq_one_letter_code
_entity_poly.pdbx_strand_id
1 'polypeptide(L)'
;MDTVNETPPKRKRRSKTRARKHGSKKKTPRRFGRFFLATALCLLLVLAGTFLFVPQIWQEVGNLLPAPERQLPANQLHEIHDPDAAEQIARLLFIRRAVEARLNRTDYIPIGHISPDLKNAIVAIEDRRFYDHWGFDMTGMARATLVNVQHGRIEEGASTITQQLVKNLFLANEQTFTRKAQELLLALDIENAYSKDEILEMYLNVVYYGAGFYGINAAAEGYYGKTPAALNLPEASMLAGVPNAPSELSPFTNFIAAKKRQAIVLDTMTTQGLIDARTAEDAKMQPLIFRPEEH
;
A
#
# COMPACT_ATOMS: atom_id res chain seq x y z
N MET A 1 -28.90 42.10 -80.77
CA MET A 1 -28.75 40.98 -81.65
C MET A 1 -28.87 39.76 -80.80
N ASP A 2 -30.05 39.37 -80.67
CA ASP A 2 -30.69 38.21 -81.31
C ASP A 2 -30.13 36.94 -80.76
N THR A 3 -30.82 36.15 -80.16
CA THR A 3 -32.07 35.41 -80.23
C THR A 3 -31.72 34.06 -79.66
N VAL A 4 -32.43 33.25 -79.22
CA VAL A 4 -33.70 32.58 -79.39
C VAL A 4 -33.86 31.54 -78.38
N ASN A 5 -34.98 31.51 -77.87
CA ASN A 5 -35.65 30.59 -76.99
C ASN A 5 -35.85 29.22 -77.68
N GLU A 6 -35.50 28.12 -77.00
CA GLU A 6 -36.12 26.84 -77.34
C GLU A 6 -36.19 25.91 -76.12
N THR A 7 -37.39 25.64 -75.74
CA THR A 7 -37.81 24.58 -74.76
C THR A 7 -37.96 23.25 -75.50
N PRO A 8 -37.49 22.12 -74.89
CA PRO A 8 -37.92 20.80 -75.31
C PRO A 8 -38.64 20.04 -74.14
N PRO A 9 -39.24 18.94 -74.46
CA PRO A 9 -40.57 18.56 -74.00
C PRO A 9 -40.56 17.63 -72.71
N LYS A 10 -41.73 17.60 -72.06
CA LYS A 10 -42.12 16.79 -70.96
C LYS A 10 -41.90 15.28 -71.20
N ARG A 11 -41.09 14.63 -70.32
CA ARG A 11 -40.95 13.17 -70.25
C ARG A 11 -41.64 12.62 -69.01
N LYS A 12 -42.45 11.62 -69.23
CA LYS A 12 -43.37 10.93 -68.33
C LYS A 12 -42.67 10.37 -67.04
N ARG A 13 -43.31 10.63 -65.89
CA ARG A 13 -43.08 9.96 -64.62
C ARG A 13 -43.30 8.46 -64.75
N ARG A 14 -42.31 7.66 -64.53
CA ARG A 14 -42.43 6.26 -64.14
C ARG A 14 -42.22 6.12 -62.63
N SER A 15 -43.30 5.78 -61.95
CA SER A 15 -43.30 5.39 -60.53
C SER A 15 -42.46 4.12 -60.34
N LYS A 16 -41.38 4.18 -59.59
CA LYS A 16 -40.69 3.00 -59.08
C LYS A 16 -41.08 2.86 -57.63
N THR A 17 -41.90 1.90 -57.34
CA THR A 17 -42.23 1.34 -56.03
C THR A 17 -40.94 0.85 -55.38
N ARG A 18 -40.52 1.51 -54.32
CA ARG A 18 -39.33 1.16 -53.50
C ARG A 18 -39.76 0.15 -52.44
N ALA A 19 -39.46 -1.11 -52.68
CA ALA A 19 -39.68 -2.18 -51.72
C ALA A 19 -38.85 -1.90 -50.46
N ARG A 20 -39.48 -1.71 -49.34
CA ARG A 20 -38.89 -1.59 -48.00
C ARG A 20 -38.36 -2.99 -47.59
N LYS A 21 -37.05 -3.21 -47.69
CA LYS A 21 -36.38 -4.34 -47.03
C LYS A 21 -36.44 -4.12 -45.53
N HIS A 22 -37.25 -4.87 -44.86
CA HIS A 22 -37.22 -5.04 -43.39
C HIS A 22 -35.96 -5.80 -43.00
N GLY A 23 -34.95 -5.06 -42.57
CA GLY A 23 -33.75 -5.65 -41.97
C GLY A 23 -34.08 -6.15 -40.56
N SER A 24 -34.29 -7.45 -40.43
CA SER A 24 -34.40 -8.15 -39.14
C SER A 24 -33.03 -8.00 -38.41
N LYS A 25 -32.94 -7.13 -37.41
CA LYS A 25 -31.85 -7.11 -36.46
C LYS A 25 -31.93 -8.37 -35.60
N LYS A 26 -31.11 -9.38 -35.91
CA LYS A 26 -30.88 -10.56 -35.05
C LYS A 26 -30.34 -10.07 -33.71
N LYS A 27 -31.19 -10.07 -32.67
CA LYS A 27 -30.78 -9.91 -31.28
C LYS A 27 -29.94 -11.11 -30.91
N THR A 28 -28.64 -10.94 -30.81
CA THR A 28 -27.74 -11.94 -30.20
C THR A 28 -28.18 -12.18 -28.76
N PRO A 29 -28.33 -13.43 -28.34
CA PRO A 29 -28.89 -13.72 -27.03
C PRO A 29 -27.93 -13.30 -25.93
N ARG A 30 -28.37 -12.39 -25.06
CA ARG A 30 -27.70 -11.97 -23.80
C ARG A 30 -27.32 -13.14 -22.88
N ARG A 31 -27.73 -14.36 -23.21
CA ARG A 31 -27.39 -15.61 -22.50
C ARG A 31 -25.94 -16.05 -22.67
N PHE A 32 -25.31 -15.79 -23.82
CA PHE A 32 -23.91 -16.20 -24.06
C PHE A 32 -22.90 -15.43 -23.17
N GLY A 33 -23.10 -14.14 -22.96
CA GLY A 33 -22.22 -13.33 -22.08
C GLY A 33 -22.28 -13.76 -20.61
N ARG A 34 -23.46 -14.16 -20.14
CA ARG A 34 -23.64 -14.66 -18.76
C ARG A 34 -23.02 -16.03 -18.54
N PHE A 35 -23.05 -16.89 -19.56
CA PHE A 35 -22.41 -18.21 -19.50
C PHE A 35 -20.88 -18.08 -19.51
N PHE A 36 -20.31 -17.20 -20.33
CA PHE A 36 -18.89 -16.90 -20.34
C PHE A 36 -18.40 -16.27 -19.02
N LEU A 37 -19.18 -15.37 -18.43
CA LEU A 37 -18.85 -14.77 -17.14
C LEU A 37 -18.89 -15.79 -16.01
N ALA A 38 -19.89 -16.68 -16.01
CA ALA A 38 -20.00 -17.74 -15.01
C ALA A 38 -18.89 -18.78 -15.14
N THR A 39 -18.52 -19.19 -16.37
CA THR A 39 -17.39 -20.11 -16.59
C THR A 39 -16.06 -19.47 -16.25
N ALA A 40 -15.84 -18.19 -16.55
CA ALA A 40 -14.64 -17.46 -16.16
C ALA A 40 -14.54 -17.35 -14.63
N LEU A 41 -15.64 -17.04 -13.95
CA LEU A 41 -15.70 -16.99 -12.49
C LEU A 41 -15.46 -18.36 -11.84
N CYS A 42 -16.06 -19.44 -12.38
CA CYS A 42 -15.79 -20.80 -11.92
C CYS A 42 -14.34 -21.22 -12.16
N LEU A 43 -13.74 -20.84 -13.30
CA LEU A 43 -12.34 -21.13 -13.60
C LEU A 43 -11.41 -20.37 -12.63
N LEU A 44 -11.75 -19.12 -12.32
CA LEU A 44 -11.03 -18.28 -11.37
C LEU A 44 -11.14 -18.83 -9.93
N LEU A 45 -12.32 -19.32 -9.54
CA LEU A 45 -12.52 -19.98 -8.25
C LEU A 45 -11.81 -21.35 -8.16
N VAL A 46 -11.78 -22.11 -9.25
CA VAL A 46 -11.01 -23.37 -9.31
C VAL A 46 -9.51 -23.12 -9.29
N LEU A 47 -9.02 -22.12 -10.03
CA LEU A 47 -7.61 -21.68 -9.97
C LEU A 47 -7.25 -21.12 -8.59
N ALA A 48 -8.09 -20.31 -7.99
CA ALA A 48 -7.90 -19.83 -6.62
C ALA A 48 -7.96 -20.98 -5.61
N GLY A 49 -8.86 -21.93 -5.79
CA GLY A 49 -8.97 -23.13 -4.95
C GLY A 49 -7.75 -24.05 -5.09
N THR A 50 -7.30 -24.36 -6.31
CA THR A 50 -6.07 -25.16 -6.53
C THR A 50 -4.84 -24.44 -6.02
N PHE A 51 -4.77 -23.13 -6.18
CA PHE A 51 -3.69 -22.30 -5.65
C PHE A 51 -3.69 -22.27 -4.12
N LEU A 52 -4.85 -22.30 -3.46
CA LEU A 52 -4.98 -22.37 -2.00
C LEU A 52 -4.68 -23.77 -1.43
N PHE A 53 -4.82 -24.84 -2.23
CA PHE A 53 -4.69 -26.22 -1.77
C PHE A 53 -3.39 -26.93 -2.16
N VAL A 54 -2.42 -26.25 -2.78
CA VAL A 54 -1.10 -26.83 -3.09
C VAL A 54 -0.04 -26.29 -2.13
N PRO A 55 0.12 -26.87 -0.91
CA PRO A 55 1.05 -26.38 0.12
C PRO A 55 2.49 -26.26 -0.35
N GLN A 56 2.91 -27.13 -1.30
CA GLN A 56 4.28 -27.18 -1.80
C GLN A 56 4.70 -25.94 -2.60
N ILE A 57 3.80 -25.38 -3.42
CA ILE A 57 4.10 -24.13 -4.16
C ILE A 57 4.40 -22.99 -3.21
N TRP A 58 3.77 -23.00 -2.06
CA TRP A 58 3.88 -21.92 -1.07
C TRP A 58 5.11 -22.04 -0.19
N GLN A 59 5.58 -23.24 0.08
CA GLN A 59 6.89 -23.42 0.72
C GLN A 59 8.02 -22.90 -0.17
N GLU A 60 7.97 -23.16 -1.49
CA GLU A 60 8.97 -22.63 -2.41
C GLU A 60 8.89 -21.10 -2.59
N VAL A 61 7.69 -20.54 -2.71
CA VAL A 61 7.52 -19.07 -2.77
C VAL A 61 7.92 -18.41 -1.44
N GLY A 62 7.62 -19.05 -0.31
CA GLY A 62 8.04 -18.57 1.02
C GLY A 62 9.57 -18.54 1.19
N ASN A 63 10.28 -19.48 0.58
CA ASN A 63 11.74 -19.55 0.59
C ASN A 63 12.42 -18.52 -0.32
N LEU A 64 11.69 -17.95 -1.29
CA LEU A 64 12.18 -16.92 -2.21
C LEU A 64 12.00 -15.49 -1.65
N LEU A 65 11.18 -15.32 -0.62
CA LEU A 65 10.98 -14.03 0.01
C LEU A 65 11.91 -13.89 1.22
N PRO A 66 12.62 -12.77 1.38
CA PRO A 66 13.39 -12.52 2.59
C PRO A 66 12.46 -12.63 3.79
N ALA A 67 12.90 -13.36 4.83
CA ALA A 67 12.14 -13.48 6.07
C ALA A 67 11.87 -12.07 6.62
N PRO A 68 10.61 -11.71 6.93
CA PRO A 68 10.35 -10.42 7.54
C PRO A 68 11.03 -10.39 8.90
N GLU A 69 11.80 -9.35 9.12
CA GLU A 69 12.39 -9.08 10.41
C GLU A 69 11.32 -8.97 11.49
N ARG A 70 11.60 -9.57 12.64
CA ARG A 70 10.73 -9.48 13.80
C ARG A 70 10.70 -8.04 14.28
N GLN A 71 9.62 -7.33 14.04
CA GLN A 71 9.51 -5.90 14.32
C GLN A 71 9.17 -5.57 15.79
N LEU A 72 8.82 -6.56 16.61
CA LEU A 72 8.51 -6.35 18.03
C LEU A 72 9.22 -7.38 18.92
N PRO A 73 9.81 -7.00 20.06
CA PRO A 73 10.30 -7.97 21.02
C PRO A 73 9.13 -8.76 21.58
N ALA A 74 9.37 -10.04 21.82
CA ALA A 74 8.35 -11.00 22.27
C ALA A 74 7.68 -10.60 23.60
N ASN A 75 8.29 -9.71 24.39
CA ASN A 75 7.77 -9.21 25.65
C ASN A 75 6.79 -8.03 25.54
N GLN A 76 6.68 -7.41 24.36
CA GLN A 76 5.71 -6.32 24.11
C GLN A 76 4.51 -6.77 23.29
N LEU A 77 4.64 -7.87 22.57
CA LEU A 77 3.50 -8.60 22.07
C LEU A 77 2.98 -9.43 23.26
N HIS A 78 1.81 -9.11 23.81
CA HIS A 78 0.97 -10.16 24.37
C HIS A 78 1.09 -11.34 23.40
N GLU A 79 1.49 -12.53 23.88
CA GLU A 79 1.67 -13.71 23.03
C GLU A 79 0.61 -13.69 21.95
N ILE A 80 1.01 -13.47 20.70
CA ILE A 80 0.06 -13.54 19.58
C ILE A 80 -0.23 -15.03 19.49
N HIS A 81 -1.18 -15.44 20.31
CA HIS A 81 -1.80 -16.74 20.21
C HIS A 81 -2.55 -16.78 18.88
N ASP A 82 -2.38 -17.84 18.13
CA ASP A 82 -3.18 -18.06 16.92
C ASP A 82 -4.65 -18.01 17.31
N PRO A 83 -5.41 -16.99 16.85
CA PRO A 83 -6.77 -16.79 17.31
C PRO A 83 -7.62 -17.97 16.84
N ASP A 84 -8.45 -18.48 17.72
CA ASP A 84 -9.47 -19.43 17.31
C ASP A 84 -10.49 -18.78 16.33
N ALA A 85 -11.32 -19.58 15.70
CA ALA A 85 -12.30 -19.08 14.73
C ALA A 85 -13.29 -18.06 15.33
N ALA A 86 -13.62 -18.19 16.61
CA ALA A 86 -14.52 -17.26 17.30
C ALA A 86 -13.83 -15.91 17.54
N GLU A 87 -12.55 -15.92 17.94
CA GLU A 87 -11.76 -14.70 18.09
C GLU A 87 -11.53 -13.99 16.75
N GLN A 88 -11.30 -14.75 15.66
CA GLN A 88 -11.19 -14.18 14.30
C GLN A 88 -12.48 -13.46 13.89
N ILE A 89 -13.64 -14.10 14.10
CA ILE A 89 -14.94 -13.50 13.84
C ILE A 89 -15.17 -12.28 14.74
N ALA A 90 -14.83 -12.36 16.01
CA ALA A 90 -14.96 -11.24 16.94
C ALA A 90 -14.08 -10.04 16.54
N ARG A 91 -12.87 -10.27 16.04
CA ARG A 91 -11.99 -9.21 15.51
C ARG A 91 -12.65 -8.50 14.31
N LEU A 92 -13.21 -9.25 13.36
CA LEU A 92 -13.91 -8.68 12.22
C LEU A 92 -15.18 -7.91 12.61
N LEU A 93 -15.95 -8.41 13.57
CA LEU A 93 -17.18 -7.74 14.02
C LEU A 93 -16.93 -6.51 14.90
N PHE A 94 -15.81 -6.48 15.64
CA PHE A 94 -15.49 -5.46 16.64
C PHE A 94 -14.07 -4.91 16.48
N ILE A 95 -13.68 -4.59 15.22
CA ILE A 95 -12.31 -4.19 14.87
C ILE A 95 -11.80 -3.02 15.72
N ARG A 96 -12.62 -2.00 15.99
CA ARG A 96 -12.23 -0.86 16.85
C ARG A 96 -11.82 -1.32 18.25
N ARG A 97 -12.58 -2.22 18.88
CA ARG A 97 -12.26 -2.76 20.20
C ARG A 97 -10.99 -3.60 20.16
N ALA A 98 -10.81 -4.38 19.09
CA ALA A 98 -9.63 -5.21 18.92
C ALA A 98 -8.36 -4.38 18.73
N VAL A 99 -8.43 -3.27 17.99
CA VAL A 99 -7.35 -2.30 17.80
C VAL A 99 -7.02 -1.61 19.13
N GLU A 100 -8.02 -1.04 19.81
CA GLU A 100 -7.80 -0.31 21.07
C GLU A 100 -7.17 -1.20 22.17
N ALA A 101 -7.49 -2.48 22.21
CA ALA A 101 -6.90 -3.42 23.16
C ALA A 101 -5.39 -3.68 22.92
N ARG A 102 -4.87 -3.33 21.74
CA ARG A 102 -3.48 -3.56 21.33
C ARG A 102 -2.63 -2.28 21.22
N LEU A 103 -3.28 -1.12 21.24
CA LEU A 103 -2.57 0.15 21.22
C LEU A 103 -2.03 0.50 22.60
N ASN A 104 -0.71 0.74 22.68
CA ASN A 104 -0.14 1.35 23.88
C ASN A 104 -0.44 2.84 23.87
N ARG A 105 -1.28 3.30 24.79
CA ARG A 105 -1.67 4.71 24.89
C ARG A 105 -0.73 5.55 25.76
N THR A 106 0.26 4.97 26.43
CA THR A 106 1.15 5.68 27.37
C THR A 106 2.03 6.69 26.63
N ASP A 107 2.61 6.28 25.50
CA ASP A 107 3.53 7.11 24.68
C ASP A 107 2.92 7.46 23.31
N TYR A 108 1.61 7.43 23.21
CA TYR A 108 0.89 7.64 21.97
C TYR A 108 0.83 9.11 21.59
N ILE A 109 1.27 9.41 20.36
CA ILE A 109 1.32 10.78 19.83
C ILE A 109 0.20 10.99 18.81
N PRO A 110 -0.71 11.94 19.03
CA PRO A 110 -1.72 12.33 18.03
C PRO A 110 -1.08 12.85 16.76
N ILE A 111 -1.71 12.61 15.61
CA ILE A 111 -1.19 12.97 14.27
C ILE A 111 -0.86 14.44 14.12
N GLY A 112 -1.58 15.32 14.82
CA GLY A 112 -1.34 16.77 14.85
C GLY A 112 -0.05 17.18 15.56
N HIS A 113 0.53 16.29 16.38
CA HIS A 113 1.79 16.50 17.10
C HIS A 113 2.96 15.73 16.46
N ILE A 114 2.82 15.30 15.21
CA ILE A 114 3.87 14.65 14.41
C ILE A 114 4.27 15.59 13.26
N SER A 115 5.59 15.72 13.06
CA SER A 115 6.17 16.54 11.99
C SER A 115 5.50 16.28 10.64
N PRO A 116 5.08 17.31 9.89
CA PRO A 116 4.59 17.16 8.52
C PRO A 116 5.62 16.48 7.61
N ASP A 117 6.91 16.79 7.78
CA ASP A 117 7.98 16.19 7.01
C ASP A 117 8.04 14.67 7.19
N LEU A 118 7.85 14.19 8.43
CA LEU A 118 7.83 12.75 8.71
C LEU A 118 6.61 12.07 8.09
N LYS A 119 5.42 12.64 8.24
CA LYS A 119 4.19 12.09 7.64
C LYS A 119 4.34 11.96 6.13
N ASN A 120 4.80 13.03 5.49
CA ASN A 120 5.04 13.06 4.06
C ASN A 120 6.12 12.05 3.63
N ALA A 121 7.22 11.95 4.37
CA ALA A 121 8.31 11.03 4.07
C ALA A 121 7.88 9.55 4.19
N ILE A 122 7.14 9.20 5.24
CA ILE A 122 6.58 7.84 5.43
C ILE A 122 5.61 7.48 4.30
N VAL A 123 4.64 8.36 4.02
CA VAL A 123 3.68 8.11 2.93
C VAL A 123 4.40 8.00 1.59
N ALA A 124 5.37 8.87 1.33
CA ALA A 124 6.11 8.84 0.07
C ALA A 124 6.86 7.54 -0.15
N ILE A 125 7.52 7.00 0.88
CA ILE A 125 8.41 5.84 0.73
C ILE A 125 7.71 4.50 0.93
N GLU A 126 6.73 4.41 1.83
CA GLU A 126 6.04 3.17 2.16
C GLU A 126 4.79 2.95 1.30
N ASP A 127 4.03 4.02 1.03
CA ASP A 127 2.73 3.89 0.38
C ASP A 127 2.30 5.21 -0.29
N ARG A 128 2.91 5.55 -1.42
CA ARG A 128 2.70 6.86 -2.08
C ARG A 128 1.26 7.16 -2.47
N ARG A 129 0.39 6.14 -2.54
CA ARG A 129 -1.03 6.28 -2.87
C ARG A 129 -1.93 6.00 -1.68
N PHE A 130 -1.38 6.10 -0.46
CA PHE A 130 -2.07 5.79 0.78
C PHE A 130 -3.46 6.41 0.87
N TYR A 131 -3.60 7.67 0.48
CA TYR A 131 -4.87 8.39 0.52
C TYR A 131 -5.86 8.05 -0.60
N ASP A 132 -5.42 7.29 -1.63
CA ASP A 132 -6.21 7.01 -2.84
C ASP A 132 -6.80 5.59 -2.88
N HIS A 133 -6.31 4.66 -2.05
CA HIS A 133 -6.74 3.27 -2.05
C HIS A 133 -7.45 2.86 -0.76
N TRP A 134 -8.06 1.69 -0.78
CA TRP A 134 -8.78 1.09 0.33
C TRP A 134 -8.06 -0.17 0.84
N GLY A 135 -7.15 -0.03 1.78
CA GLY A 135 -6.43 -1.10 2.46
C GLY A 135 -5.40 -1.83 1.61
N PHE A 136 -5.55 -1.87 0.29
CA PHE A 136 -4.57 -2.44 -0.63
C PHE A 136 -4.49 -1.64 -1.93
N ASP A 137 -3.29 -1.56 -2.50
CA ASP A 137 -3.02 -0.83 -3.75
C ASP A 137 -2.71 -1.79 -4.90
N MET A 138 -3.75 -2.19 -5.67
CA MET A 138 -3.57 -3.06 -6.85
C MET A 138 -2.63 -2.45 -7.89
N THR A 139 -2.68 -1.13 -8.09
CA THR A 139 -1.83 -0.43 -9.05
C THR A 139 -0.39 -0.39 -8.58
N GLY A 140 -0.17 -0.10 -7.29
CA GLY A 140 1.15 -0.15 -6.66
C GLY A 140 1.75 -1.55 -6.70
N MET A 141 0.96 -2.57 -6.37
CA MET A 141 1.39 -3.98 -6.45
C MET A 141 1.82 -4.38 -7.87
N ALA A 142 1.02 -4.02 -8.89
CA ALA A 142 1.37 -4.31 -10.29
C ALA A 142 2.66 -3.59 -10.71
N ARG A 143 2.83 -2.34 -10.31
CA ARG A 143 4.04 -1.56 -10.57
C ARG A 143 5.26 -2.16 -9.86
N ALA A 144 5.16 -2.43 -8.56
CA ALA A 144 6.24 -3.03 -7.77
C ALA A 144 6.67 -4.37 -8.36
N THR A 145 5.71 -5.22 -8.76
CA THR A 145 5.99 -6.48 -9.44
C THR A 145 6.79 -6.27 -10.72
N LEU A 146 6.38 -5.30 -11.56
CA LEU A 146 7.08 -5.01 -12.82
C LEU A 146 8.51 -4.53 -12.56
N VAL A 147 8.70 -3.59 -11.62
CA VAL A 147 10.03 -3.05 -11.26
C VAL A 147 10.93 -4.17 -10.71
N ASN A 148 10.42 -4.99 -9.79
CA ASN A 148 11.17 -6.10 -9.19
C ASN A 148 11.58 -7.16 -10.23
N VAL A 149 10.70 -7.48 -11.19
CA VAL A 149 11.02 -8.39 -12.31
C VAL A 149 12.08 -7.78 -13.23
N GLN A 150 11.98 -6.49 -13.56
CA GLN A 150 12.96 -5.81 -14.42
C GLN A 150 14.36 -5.75 -13.80
N HIS A 151 14.46 -5.58 -12.49
CA HIS A 151 15.74 -5.48 -11.79
C HIS A 151 16.24 -6.84 -11.24
N GLY A 152 15.44 -7.91 -11.32
CA GLY A 152 15.79 -9.24 -10.81
C GLY A 152 16.00 -9.30 -9.30
N ARG A 153 15.51 -8.31 -8.57
CA ARG A 153 15.58 -8.19 -7.11
C ARG A 153 14.40 -7.38 -6.57
N ILE A 154 14.13 -7.49 -5.26
CA ILE A 154 13.07 -6.71 -4.62
C ILE A 154 13.56 -5.28 -4.41
N GLU A 155 13.07 -4.37 -5.24
CA GLU A 155 13.36 -2.93 -5.17
C GLU A 155 12.23 -2.15 -4.49
N GLU A 156 10.97 -2.51 -4.78
CA GLU A 156 9.78 -1.86 -4.24
C GLU A 156 8.94 -2.84 -3.42
N GLY A 157 8.53 -2.42 -2.23
CA GLY A 157 7.54 -3.11 -1.42
C GLY A 157 6.13 -2.96 -2.02
N ALA A 158 5.33 -4.00 -1.88
CA ALA A 158 3.95 -4.04 -2.39
C ALA A 158 2.90 -3.95 -1.27
N SER A 159 3.31 -3.89 0.00
CA SER A 159 2.40 -3.81 1.15
C SER A 159 2.09 -2.35 1.48
N THR A 160 0.81 -2.07 1.75
CA THR A 160 0.34 -0.73 2.14
C THR A 160 0.62 -0.43 3.62
N ILE A 161 0.55 0.85 4.02
CA ILE A 161 0.63 1.26 5.43
C ILE A 161 -0.44 0.54 6.26
N THR A 162 -1.68 0.40 5.75
CA THR A 162 -2.76 -0.30 6.45
C THR A 162 -2.46 -1.78 6.65
N GLN A 163 -1.89 -2.45 5.66
CA GLN A 163 -1.46 -3.85 5.79
C GLN A 163 -0.31 -4.00 6.79
N GLN A 164 0.64 -3.06 6.80
CA GLN A 164 1.72 -3.05 7.78
C GLN A 164 1.19 -2.80 9.21
N LEU A 165 0.21 -1.90 9.38
CA LEU A 165 -0.47 -1.69 10.66
C LEU A 165 -1.14 -2.98 11.15
N VAL A 166 -1.91 -3.65 10.29
CA VAL A 166 -2.55 -4.95 10.60
C VAL A 166 -1.52 -5.98 11.04
N LYS A 167 -0.42 -6.09 10.29
CA LYS A 167 0.67 -7.00 10.61
C LYS A 167 1.24 -6.71 12.01
N ASN A 168 1.48 -5.46 12.33
CA ASN A 168 2.04 -5.05 13.62
C ASN A 168 1.08 -5.26 14.80
N LEU A 169 -0.23 -5.14 14.58
CA LEU A 169 -1.23 -5.26 15.66
C LEU A 169 -1.73 -6.70 15.88
N PHE A 170 -1.86 -7.50 14.81
CA PHE A 170 -2.68 -8.71 14.86
C PHE A 170 -1.99 -9.99 14.41
N LEU A 171 -0.89 -9.92 13.67
CA LEU A 171 -0.37 -11.08 12.98
C LEU A 171 1.03 -11.48 13.48
N ALA A 172 1.18 -12.78 13.77
CA ALA A 172 2.49 -13.36 14.02
C ALA A 172 3.36 -13.35 12.74
N ASN A 173 4.69 -13.48 12.91
CA ASN A 173 5.64 -13.37 11.79
C ASN A 173 5.68 -14.58 10.83
N GLU A 174 4.72 -15.48 10.89
CA GLU A 174 4.63 -16.60 9.97
C GLU A 174 4.18 -16.14 8.58
N GLN A 175 4.87 -16.57 7.54
CA GLN A 175 4.50 -16.27 6.15
C GLN A 175 3.66 -17.40 5.57
N THR A 176 2.34 -17.32 5.78
CA THR A 176 1.39 -18.25 5.19
C THR A 176 0.37 -17.49 4.32
N PHE A 177 -0.27 -18.20 3.40
CA PHE A 177 -1.35 -17.62 2.56
C PHE A 177 -2.56 -17.25 3.38
N THR A 178 -2.92 -18.11 4.31
CA THR A 178 -4.02 -17.87 5.26
C THR A 178 -3.79 -16.54 5.98
N ARG A 179 -2.57 -16.31 6.44
CA ARG A 179 -2.17 -15.04 7.06
C ARG A 179 -2.28 -13.85 6.10
N LYS A 180 -1.83 -13.99 4.83
CA LYS A 180 -1.94 -12.89 3.86
C LYS A 180 -3.39 -12.56 3.51
N ALA A 181 -4.26 -13.58 3.45
CA ALA A 181 -5.69 -13.38 3.30
C ALA A 181 -6.32 -12.68 4.52
N GLN A 182 -5.95 -13.08 5.73
CA GLN A 182 -6.38 -12.42 6.98
C GLN A 182 -5.89 -10.97 7.04
N GLU A 183 -4.63 -10.70 6.68
CA GLU A 183 -4.07 -9.35 6.59
C GLU A 183 -4.91 -8.46 5.67
N LEU A 184 -5.28 -8.98 4.50
CA LEU A 184 -6.09 -8.24 3.54
C LEU A 184 -7.51 -7.95 4.08
N LEU A 185 -8.17 -8.93 4.67
CA LEU A 185 -9.51 -8.76 5.25
C LEU A 185 -9.49 -7.76 6.40
N LEU A 186 -8.54 -7.87 7.32
CA LEU A 186 -8.39 -6.92 8.43
C LEU A 186 -8.00 -5.53 7.94
N ALA A 187 -7.20 -5.41 6.88
CA ALA A 187 -6.88 -4.11 6.30
C ALA A 187 -8.12 -3.40 5.74
N LEU A 188 -9.00 -4.13 5.05
CA LEU A 188 -10.29 -3.60 4.58
C LEU A 188 -11.20 -3.17 5.74
N ASP A 189 -11.21 -3.95 6.82
CA ASP A 189 -12.01 -3.66 8.01
C ASP A 189 -11.52 -2.40 8.75
N ILE A 190 -10.20 -2.25 8.86
CA ILE A 190 -9.58 -1.04 9.42
C ILE A 190 -9.92 0.19 8.56
N GLU A 191 -9.81 0.10 7.24
CA GLU A 191 -10.15 1.21 6.34
C GLU A 191 -11.63 1.59 6.39
N ASN A 192 -12.50 0.63 6.67
CA ASN A 192 -13.92 0.90 6.88
C ASN A 192 -14.21 1.54 8.25
N ALA A 193 -13.38 1.25 9.24
CA ALA A 193 -13.57 1.69 10.62
C ALA A 193 -12.89 3.02 10.95
N TYR A 194 -11.79 3.36 10.29
CA TYR A 194 -10.92 4.50 10.61
C TYR A 194 -10.63 5.36 9.39
N SER A 195 -10.43 6.66 9.60
CA SER A 195 -9.93 7.55 8.56
C SER A 195 -8.45 7.28 8.24
N LYS A 196 -7.98 7.76 7.09
CA LYS A 196 -6.58 7.63 6.69
C LYS A 196 -5.62 8.25 7.72
N ASP A 197 -5.97 9.39 8.27
CA ASP A 197 -5.15 10.06 9.29
C ASP A 197 -5.10 9.25 10.59
N GLU A 198 -6.20 8.64 11.02
CA GLU A 198 -6.20 7.74 12.18
C GLU A 198 -5.36 6.48 11.91
N ILE A 199 -5.40 5.91 10.70
CA ILE A 199 -4.58 4.77 10.31
C ILE A 199 -3.09 5.13 10.31
N LEU A 200 -2.72 6.28 9.72
CA LEU A 200 -1.34 6.76 9.73
C LEU A 200 -0.85 7.07 11.15
N GLU A 201 -1.70 7.66 11.98
CA GLU A 201 -1.42 7.92 13.38
C GLU A 201 -1.09 6.62 14.12
N MET A 202 -1.97 5.62 14.02
CA MET A 202 -1.75 4.31 14.64
C MET A 202 -0.48 3.65 14.13
N TYR A 203 -0.24 3.67 12.82
CA TYR A 203 0.97 3.10 12.21
C TYR A 203 2.24 3.72 12.80
N LEU A 204 2.33 5.04 12.83
CA LEU A 204 3.50 5.77 13.35
C LEU A 204 3.75 5.49 14.83
N ASN A 205 2.69 5.17 15.58
CA ASN A 205 2.79 4.86 17.01
C ASN A 205 3.11 3.40 17.34
N VAL A 206 3.01 2.46 16.36
CA VAL A 206 3.28 1.04 16.62
C VAL A 206 4.47 0.48 15.86
N VAL A 207 4.88 1.11 14.76
CA VAL A 207 5.95 0.58 13.91
C VAL A 207 7.30 0.60 14.64
N TYR A 208 8.12 -0.41 14.35
CA TYR A 208 9.46 -0.53 14.91
C TYR A 208 10.47 0.29 14.12
N TYR A 209 11.22 1.14 14.81
CA TYR A 209 12.26 2.02 14.25
C TYR A 209 13.68 1.54 14.51
N GLY A 210 13.90 0.28 14.87
CA GLY A 210 15.24 -0.24 15.22
C GLY A 210 15.72 0.19 16.59
N ALA A 211 16.87 -0.31 17.02
CA ALA A 211 17.51 0.00 18.31
C ALA A 211 16.59 -0.12 19.55
N GLY A 212 15.55 -0.96 19.49
CA GLY A 212 14.57 -1.12 20.57
C GLY A 212 13.44 -0.08 20.58
N PHE A 213 13.40 0.86 19.64
CA PHE A 213 12.41 1.94 19.61
C PHE A 213 11.13 1.53 18.86
N TYR A 214 10.02 1.45 19.58
CA TYR A 214 8.68 1.19 19.07
C TYR A 214 7.84 2.46 19.14
N GLY A 215 7.26 2.84 18.00
CA GLY A 215 6.52 4.08 17.85
C GLY A 215 7.43 5.31 17.70
N ILE A 216 6.84 6.34 17.13
CA ILE A 216 7.56 7.56 16.74
C ILE A 216 8.05 8.36 17.95
N ASN A 217 7.35 8.30 19.09
CA ASN A 217 7.79 9.01 20.29
C ASN A 217 9.13 8.48 20.77
N ALA A 218 9.21 7.15 20.97
CA ALA A 218 10.45 6.49 21.41
C ALA A 218 11.58 6.70 20.38
N ALA A 219 11.28 6.66 19.08
CA ALA A 219 12.28 6.85 18.04
C ALA A 219 12.82 8.28 18.00
N ALA A 220 11.94 9.30 18.05
CA ALA A 220 12.37 10.71 18.02
C ALA A 220 13.20 11.07 19.26
N GLU A 221 12.76 10.62 20.44
CA GLU A 221 13.49 10.84 21.69
C GLU A 221 14.79 10.04 21.71
N GLY A 222 14.75 8.76 21.36
CA GLY A 222 15.91 7.87 21.43
C GLY A 222 17.01 8.25 20.45
N TYR A 223 16.67 8.55 19.20
CA TYR A 223 17.68 8.93 18.20
C TYR A 223 18.13 10.39 18.33
N TYR A 224 17.23 11.33 18.64
CA TYR A 224 17.53 12.76 18.53
C TYR A 224 17.31 13.56 19.81
N GLY A 225 16.72 12.98 20.87
CA GLY A 225 16.33 13.70 22.07
C GLY A 225 15.26 14.76 21.80
N LYS A 226 14.38 14.51 20.81
CA LYS A 226 13.36 15.47 20.35
C LYS A 226 11.97 14.88 20.43
N THR A 227 10.97 15.75 20.51
CA THR A 227 9.59 15.36 20.29
C THR A 227 9.34 15.07 18.80
N PRO A 228 8.37 14.22 18.44
CA PRO A 228 8.02 13.96 17.04
C PRO A 228 7.63 15.19 16.22
N ALA A 229 7.09 16.22 16.87
CA ALA A 229 6.75 17.49 16.22
C ALA A 229 7.98 18.33 15.87
N ALA A 230 9.10 18.16 16.59
CA ALA A 230 10.31 18.93 16.42
C ALA A 230 11.31 18.34 15.42
N LEU A 231 10.99 17.19 14.81
CA LEU A 231 11.82 16.57 13.77
C LEU A 231 11.84 17.45 12.51
N ASN A 232 13.05 17.78 12.05
CA ASN A 232 13.24 18.47 10.79
C ASN A 232 13.31 17.46 9.61
N LEU A 233 13.34 17.96 8.37
CA LEU A 233 13.32 17.12 7.18
C LEU A 233 14.48 16.07 7.14
N PRO A 234 15.75 16.38 7.43
CA PRO A 234 16.82 15.38 7.51
C PRO A 234 16.54 14.27 8.53
N GLU A 235 16.07 14.60 9.72
CA GLU A 235 15.76 13.64 10.78
C GLU A 235 14.52 12.82 10.44
N ALA A 236 13.47 13.47 9.95
CA ALA A 236 12.23 12.86 9.51
C ALA A 236 12.45 11.85 8.36
N SER A 237 13.22 12.24 7.34
CA SER A 237 13.54 11.36 6.21
C SER A 237 14.44 10.17 6.61
N MET A 238 15.34 10.36 7.60
CA MET A 238 16.10 9.27 8.18
C MET A 238 15.17 8.25 8.85
N LEU A 239 14.31 8.71 9.77
CA LEU A 239 13.38 7.83 10.47
C LEU A 239 12.39 7.16 9.52
N ALA A 240 11.92 7.85 8.48
CA ALA A 240 11.02 7.28 7.49
C ALA A 240 11.65 6.12 6.70
N GLY A 241 12.95 6.06 6.60
CA GLY A 241 13.66 4.97 5.93
C GLY A 241 13.79 3.70 6.76
N VAL A 242 13.73 3.80 8.08
CA VAL A 242 14.05 2.69 8.99
C VAL A 242 13.05 1.54 8.96
N PRO A 243 11.70 1.74 8.92
CA PRO A 243 10.73 0.67 9.03
C PRO A 243 10.84 -0.43 7.96
N ASN A 244 11.49 -0.17 6.84
CA ASN A 244 11.71 -1.13 5.76
C ASN A 244 12.56 -2.34 6.21
N ALA A 245 13.63 -2.11 6.98
CA ALA A 245 14.51 -3.13 7.57
C ALA A 245 15.13 -2.60 8.87
N PRO A 246 14.38 -2.54 9.98
CA PRO A 246 14.74 -1.78 11.18
C PRO A 246 16.07 -2.18 11.83
N SER A 247 16.41 -3.46 11.83
CA SER A 247 17.68 -3.94 12.40
C SER A 247 18.89 -3.59 11.53
N GLU A 248 18.70 -3.47 10.20
CA GLU A 248 19.77 -3.14 9.26
C GLU A 248 19.88 -1.64 9.01
N LEU A 249 18.75 -0.92 9.03
CA LEU A 249 18.65 0.49 8.67
C LEU A 249 18.59 1.42 9.88
N SER A 250 18.70 0.88 11.11
CA SER A 250 18.89 1.72 12.28
C SER A 250 20.20 2.49 12.17
N PRO A 251 20.21 3.83 12.31
CA PRO A 251 21.44 4.63 12.25
C PRO A 251 22.44 4.28 13.35
N PHE A 252 22.03 3.70 14.46
CA PHE A 252 22.92 3.19 15.51
C PHE A 252 23.60 1.88 15.10
N THR A 253 22.91 1.03 14.32
CA THR A 253 23.47 -0.25 13.87
C THR A 253 24.34 -0.07 12.60
N ASN A 254 23.82 0.66 11.60
CA ASN A 254 24.47 0.84 10.31
C ASN A 254 24.16 2.21 9.70
N PHE A 255 24.89 3.22 10.17
CA PHE A 255 24.72 4.60 9.70
C PHE A 255 24.86 4.76 8.18
N ILE A 256 25.77 4.01 7.54
CA ILE A 256 25.98 4.11 6.09
C ILE A 256 24.75 3.61 5.32
N ALA A 257 24.19 2.47 5.74
CA ALA A 257 22.97 1.93 5.12
C ALA A 257 21.77 2.85 5.38
N ALA A 258 21.60 3.34 6.61
CA ALA A 258 20.57 4.30 6.99
C ALA A 258 20.68 5.58 6.14
N LYS A 259 21.88 6.11 5.94
CA LYS A 259 22.13 7.32 5.14
C LYS A 259 21.80 7.13 3.66
N LYS A 260 22.14 5.95 3.09
CA LYS A 260 21.74 5.59 1.73
C LYS A 260 20.21 5.52 1.60
N ARG A 261 19.54 4.92 2.59
CA ARG A 261 18.08 4.82 2.60
C ARG A 261 17.43 6.19 2.76
N GLN A 262 17.95 7.07 3.61
CA GLN A 262 17.52 8.46 3.72
C GLN A 262 17.58 9.19 2.37
N ALA A 263 18.65 9.02 1.62
CA ALA A 263 18.77 9.62 0.28
C ALA A 263 17.64 9.14 -0.65
N ILE A 264 17.32 7.83 -0.63
CA ILE A 264 16.19 7.26 -1.41
C ILE A 264 14.86 7.88 -0.97
N VAL A 265 14.64 8.09 0.33
CA VAL A 265 13.42 8.75 0.83
C VAL A 265 13.31 10.17 0.27
N LEU A 266 14.38 10.97 0.37
CA LEU A 266 14.41 12.36 -0.13
C LEU A 266 14.21 12.44 -1.65
N ASP A 267 14.86 11.54 -2.43
CA ASP A 267 14.65 11.43 -3.88
C ASP A 267 13.22 11.05 -4.24
N THR A 268 12.62 10.16 -3.45
CA THR A 268 11.23 9.77 -3.63
C THR A 268 10.28 10.93 -3.34
N MET A 269 10.51 11.71 -2.27
CA MET A 269 9.75 12.92 -1.96
C MET A 269 9.86 13.96 -3.07
N THR A 270 11.07 14.14 -3.65
CA THR A 270 11.29 15.04 -4.80
C THR A 270 10.53 14.57 -6.03
N THR A 271 10.61 13.28 -6.35
CA THR A 271 9.90 12.68 -7.51
C THR A 271 8.39 12.85 -7.41
N GLN A 272 7.86 12.87 -6.18
CA GLN A 272 6.44 13.09 -5.91
C GLN A 272 6.06 14.57 -5.77
N GLY A 273 7.03 15.50 -5.88
CA GLY A 273 6.78 16.93 -5.79
C GLY A 273 6.49 17.45 -4.37
N LEU A 274 6.83 16.66 -3.35
CA LEU A 274 6.63 17.05 -1.95
C LEU A 274 7.70 18.04 -1.46
N ILE A 275 8.89 17.96 -2.03
CA ILE A 275 10.00 18.89 -1.83
C ILE A 275 10.68 19.16 -3.18
N ASP A 276 11.40 20.27 -3.31
CA ASP A 276 12.24 20.52 -4.48
C ASP A 276 13.62 19.84 -4.40
N ALA A 277 14.30 19.73 -5.55
CA ALA A 277 15.58 19.04 -5.64
C ALA A 277 16.68 19.70 -4.77
N ARG A 278 16.66 21.02 -4.64
CA ARG A 278 17.62 21.75 -3.81
C ARG A 278 17.42 21.42 -2.34
N THR A 279 16.19 21.47 -1.87
CA THR A 279 15.82 21.10 -0.49
C THR A 279 16.25 19.66 -0.18
N ALA A 280 16.06 18.72 -1.13
CA ALA A 280 16.50 17.35 -0.96
C ALA A 280 18.03 17.24 -0.83
N GLU A 281 18.80 17.92 -1.70
CA GLU A 281 20.28 17.89 -1.63
C GLU A 281 20.78 18.55 -0.34
N ASP A 282 20.21 19.69 0.05
CA ASP A 282 20.56 20.36 1.30
C ASP A 282 20.30 19.42 2.50
N ALA A 283 19.17 18.71 2.52
CA ALA A 283 18.81 17.74 3.56
C ALA A 283 19.75 16.52 3.60
N LYS A 284 20.18 16.03 2.43
CA LYS A 284 21.17 14.93 2.34
C LYS A 284 22.53 15.33 2.93
N MET A 285 22.93 16.59 2.77
CA MET A 285 24.23 17.09 3.23
C MET A 285 24.22 17.56 4.68
N GLN A 286 23.04 17.83 5.25
CA GLN A 286 22.93 18.31 6.62
C GLN A 286 23.41 17.25 7.62
N PRO A 287 24.29 17.62 8.59
CA PRO A 287 24.71 16.72 9.66
C PRO A 287 23.51 16.29 10.53
N LEU A 288 23.46 15.01 10.85
CA LEU A 288 22.53 14.46 11.82
C LEU A 288 23.22 14.35 13.17
N ILE A 289 22.62 14.96 14.19
CA ILE A 289 23.13 14.92 15.55
C ILE A 289 22.30 13.92 16.34
N PHE A 290 22.88 12.77 16.62
CA PHE A 290 22.24 11.74 17.41
C PHE A 290 22.49 11.95 18.91
N ARG A 291 21.51 11.55 19.70
CA ARG A 291 21.68 11.40 21.14
C ARG A 291 22.69 10.27 21.41
N PRO A 292 23.63 10.43 22.37
CA PRO A 292 24.48 9.31 22.77
C PRO A 292 23.64 8.12 23.22
N GLU A 293 24.03 6.92 22.77
CA GLU A 293 23.38 5.67 23.21
C GLU A 293 23.68 5.52 24.72
N GLU A 294 22.64 5.52 25.55
CA GLU A 294 22.79 5.18 26.98
C GLU A 294 22.85 3.64 27.07
N HIS A 295 24.05 3.11 27.36
CA HIS A 295 24.30 1.68 27.57
C HIS A 295 23.83 1.21 28.94
#